data_02d550c41d5f451bcd9b39ebbd810284
#
_entry.id   02d550c41d5f451bcd9b39ebbd810284
#
_cell.length_a   1.000
_cell.length_b   1.000
_cell.length_c   1.000
_cell.angle_alpha   90.00
_cell.angle_beta   90.00
_cell.angle_gamma   90.00
#
_symmetry.space_group_name_H-M   'P 1'
#
loop_
_entity.id
_entity.type
_entity.pdbx_description
1 polymer ?
#
loop_
_entity_poly.entity_id
_entity_poly.type
_entity_poly.pdbx_seq_one_letter_code
_entity_poly.pdbx_strand_id
1 'polypeptide(L)'
;MRMRTLRTGSVGPRHRLLAVALLWTLGNAISSAQSLEPRAYSPNPVGANFALANYAYQSGDVVFDASIPITDVSAKINAVTLGYVRTFGLFGRSASAALAVPYAWGSVEGRVQEEQRRITRSGFADLQTRLTVNLLGGPAMTPGEFAARTPETTLGFTLVTVAPTGEYFPDKLINLGANRWAFKTELGFSQPAGRWAFEAYAAGWFFTPNDDFFGGQVRTQEPIWAFQGHVSYTFRPRLWLAASATYYTGGETSLDGIPRLDLLKNSRVSLTGSVPLGRRQSIKLFWSKGATRSLGANFTTYSVSYQILWFDR
;
A
#
# COMPACT_ATOMS: atom_id res chain seq x y z
N MET A 1 40.11 29.78 -49.71
CA MET A 1 38.80 29.80 -49.04
C MET A 1 38.51 28.37 -48.59
N ARG A 2 38.83 28.01 -47.34
CA ARG A 2 38.65 26.65 -46.80
C ARG A 2 37.44 26.68 -45.86
N MET A 3 36.39 25.98 -46.25
CA MET A 3 35.21 25.72 -45.43
C MET A 3 35.58 24.80 -44.25
N ARG A 4 35.39 25.28 -43.01
CA ARG A 4 35.44 24.43 -41.79
C ARG A 4 34.07 23.78 -41.61
N THR A 5 34.03 22.48 -41.71
CA THR A 5 32.86 21.66 -41.30
C THR A 5 32.80 21.60 -39.79
N LEU A 6 31.70 22.08 -39.21
CA LEU A 6 31.34 21.91 -37.80
C LEU A 6 30.96 20.43 -37.55
N ARG A 7 31.76 19.75 -36.77
CA ARG A 7 31.42 18.43 -36.22
C ARG A 7 30.31 18.61 -35.15
N THR A 8 29.14 18.10 -35.44
CA THR A 8 28.10 17.88 -34.41
C THR A 8 28.59 16.78 -33.50
N GLY A 9 28.92 17.15 -32.26
CA GLY A 9 29.28 16.20 -31.20
C GLY A 9 28.08 15.33 -30.84
N SER A 10 28.19 14.02 -31.06
CA SER A 10 27.24 13.04 -30.54
C SER A 10 27.35 13.02 -29.02
N VAL A 11 26.28 13.39 -28.35
CA VAL A 11 26.15 13.24 -26.90
C VAL A 11 26.16 11.73 -26.58
N GLY A 12 27.22 11.28 -25.93
CA GLY A 12 27.48 9.88 -25.65
C GLY A 12 26.47 9.28 -24.68
N PRO A 13 26.36 7.95 -24.62
CA PRO A 13 25.32 7.22 -23.86
C PRO A 13 25.37 7.41 -22.32
N ARG A 14 26.43 8.02 -21.78
CA ARG A 14 26.60 8.20 -20.33
C ARG A 14 25.59 9.16 -19.67
N HIS A 15 25.04 10.14 -20.38
CA HIS A 15 24.05 11.07 -19.83
C HIS A 15 22.62 10.49 -19.81
N ARG A 16 22.35 9.40 -20.56
CA ARG A 16 21.05 8.71 -20.51
C ARG A 16 20.91 7.83 -19.26
N LEU A 17 22.00 7.32 -18.71
CA LEU A 17 22.01 6.43 -17.55
C LEU A 17 21.74 7.17 -16.22
N LEU A 18 22.10 8.45 -16.10
CA LEU A 18 21.90 9.22 -14.86
C LEU A 18 20.45 9.71 -14.66
N ALA A 19 19.70 9.94 -15.73
CA ALA A 19 18.28 10.34 -15.65
C ALA A 19 17.33 9.17 -15.26
N VAL A 20 17.82 7.93 -15.34
CA VAL A 20 17.07 6.69 -15.23
C VAL A 20 16.79 6.26 -13.78
N ALA A 21 17.65 6.62 -12.85
CA ALA A 21 17.58 6.12 -11.46
C ALA A 21 16.41 6.69 -10.63
N LEU A 22 15.58 7.52 -11.19
CA LEU A 22 14.98 8.60 -10.45
C LEU A 22 13.48 8.56 -10.17
N LEU A 23 12.69 8.04 -11.06
CA LEU A 23 11.22 8.10 -10.98
C LEU A 23 10.60 6.91 -10.24
N TRP A 24 11.37 6.28 -9.43
CA TRP A 24 11.18 4.95 -8.89
C TRP A 24 10.31 4.82 -7.67
N THR A 25 10.15 5.87 -6.90
CA THR A 25 9.31 5.86 -5.70
C THR A 25 7.82 6.01 -6.01
N LEU A 26 7.47 6.38 -7.25
CA LEU A 26 6.08 6.65 -7.64
C LEU A 26 5.31 5.40 -8.06
N GLY A 27 5.95 4.44 -8.73
CA GLY A 27 5.31 3.16 -9.10
C GLY A 27 4.92 2.32 -7.89
N ASN A 28 5.64 2.45 -6.78
CA ASN A 28 5.30 1.80 -5.51
C ASN A 28 4.32 2.62 -4.64
N ALA A 29 3.94 3.84 -5.02
CA ALA A 29 3.03 4.68 -4.23
C ALA A 29 1.58 4.14 -4.20
N ILE A 30 1.21 3.30 -5.16
CA ILE A 30 -0.06 2.55 -5.15
C ILE A 30 0.09 1.26 -4.34
N SER A 31 1.33 0.85 -4.04
CA SER A 31 1.60 -0.38 -3.30
C SER A 31 1.19 -0.27 -1.84
N SER A 32 0.49 -1.27 -1.40
CA SER A 32 -0.08 -1.53 -0.08
C SER A 32 0.90 -1.51 1.10
N ALA A 33 2.19 -1.24 0.88
CA ALA A 33 3.21 -1.16 1.94
C ALA A 33 2.87 -0.13 3.03
N GLN A 34 1.97 0.81 2.74
CA GLN A 34 1.60 1.93 3.61
C GLN A 34 0.16 1.81 4.16
N SER A 35 -0.50 0.66 4.01
CA SER A 35 -1.88 0.52 4.49
C SER A 35 -1.93 0.50 6.01
N LEU A 36 -2.56 1.52 6.59
CA LEU A 36 -2.93 1.61 8.00
C LEU A 36 -4.35 1.07 8.14
N GLU A 37 -4.49 -0.16 8.66
CA GLU A 37 -5.78 -0.82 8.75
C GLU A 37 -6.10 -1.21 10.19
N PRO A 38 -6.69 -0.28 10.98
CA PRO A 38 -7.12 -0.59 12.34
C PRO A 38 -8.18 -1.70 12.34
N ARG A 39 -8.19 -2.51 13.39
CA ARG A 39 -9.11 -3.64 13.59
C ARG A 39 -8.93 -4.80 12.62
N ALA A 40 -7.74 -4.95 12.02
CA ALA A 40 -7.46 -6.03 11.08
C ALA A 40 -7.62 -7.43 11.72
N TYR A 41 -7.39 -7.53 13.03
CA TYR A 41 -7.47 -8.79 13.78
C TYR A 41 -8.74 -8.94 14.63
N SER A 42 -9.68 -8.01 14.51
CA SER A 42 -11.00 -8.19 15.13
C SER A 42 -11.70 -9.39 14.52
N PRO A 43 -12.11 -10.40 15.32
CA PRO A 43 -12.79 -11.57 14.81
C PRO A 43 -14.07 -11.19 14.06
N ASN A 44 -14.41 -11.99 13.06
CA ASN A 44 -15.70 -11.94 12.35
C ASN A 44 -16.36 -13.31 12.43
N PRO A 45 -17.70 -13.39 12.35
CA PRO A 45 -18.38 -14.68 12.32
C PRO A 45 -18.02 -15.46 11.05
N VAL A 46 -17.99 -16.79 11.16
CA VAL A 46 -17.75 -17.70 10.05
C VAL A 46 -18.86 -17.59 9.00
N GLY A 47 -18.50 -17.72 7.72
CA GLY A 47 -19.46 -17.62 6.61
C GLY A 47 -19.91 -16.18 6.30
N ALA A 48 -19.29 -15.17 6.88
CA ALA A 48 -19.51 -13.80 6.47
C ALA A 48 -18.75 -13.51 5.16
N ASN A 49 -19.46 -12.89 4.22
CA ASN A 49 -18.94 -12.44 2.94
C ASN A 49 -19.08 -10.93 2.86
N PHE A 50 -18.05 -10.26 2.34
CA PHE A 50 -18.04 -8.82 2.15
C PHE A 50 -17.65 -8.49 0.71
N ALA A 51 -18.45 -7.67 0.03
CA ALA A 51 -18.03 -6.97 -1.17
C ALA A 51 -17.71 -5.52 -0.82
N LEU A 52 -16.63 -5.01 -1.36
CA LEU A 52 -16.12 -3.67 -1.10
C LEU A 52 -15.89 -2.93 -2.41
N ALA A 53 -16.23 -1.66 -2.42
CA ALA A 53 -15.82 -0.72 -3.45
C ALA A 53 -15.17 0.47 -2.74
N ASN A 54 -13.91 0.71 -3.04
CA ASN A 54 -13.12 1.81 -2.45
C ASN A 54 -12.69 2.78 -3.53
N TYR A 55 -12.85 4.07 -3.27
CA TYR A 55 -12.22 5.14 -4.03
C TYR A 55 -11.19 5.84 -3.15
N ALA A 56 -10.00 6.07 -3.70
CA ALA A 56 -8.92 6.79 -3.03
C ALA A 56 -8.38 7.91 -3.93
N TYR A 57 -8.15 9.08 -3.35
CA TYR A 57 -7.40 10.17 -3.93
C TYR A 57 -6.13 10.38 -3.13
N GLN A 58 -5.00 10.44 -3.81
CA GLN A 58 -3.69 10.66 -3.22
C GLN A 58 -3.01 11.83 -3.93
N SER A 59 -2.44 12.74 -3.15
CA SER A 59 -1.65 13.84 -3.69
C SER A 59 -0.50 14.19 -2.77
N GLY A 60 0.62 14.60 -3.33
CA GLY A 60 1.78 15.02 -2.55
C GLY A 60 3.05 15.02 -3.37
N ASP A 61 4.13 15.36 -2.69
CA ASP A 61 5.45 15.48 -3.27
C ASP A 61 6.24 14.19 -3.11
N VAL A 62 7.23 14.02 -3.98
CA VAL A 62 8.20 12.94 -3.93
C VAL A 62 9.59 13.54 -3.79
N VAL A 63 10.31 13.15 -2.74
CA VAL A 63 11.69 13.56 -2.50
C VAL A 63 12.63 12.50 -3.02
N PHE A 64 13.56 12.91 -3.84
CA PHE A 64 14.63 12.10 -4.38
C PHE A 64 15.96 12.43 -3.73
N ASP A 65 16.95 11.56 -3.92
CA ASP A 65 18.34 11.82 -3.56
C ASP A 65 18.86 13.06 -4.32
N ALA A 66 19.63 13.92 -3.62
CA ALA A 66 20.13 15.18 -4.17
C ALA A 66 21.12 15.02 -5.34
N SER A 67 21.67 13.81 -5.56
CA SER A 67 22.54 13.51 -6.71
C SER A 67 21.80 13.47 -8.03
N ILE A 68 20.49 13.60 -8.01
CA ILE A 68 19.61 13.38 -9.12
C ILE A 68 19.05 14.71 -9.65
N PRO A 69 19.20 15.05 -10.94
CA PRO A 69 18.78 16.32 -11.50
C PRO A 69 17.28 16.40 -11.80
N ILE A 70 16.43 15.96 -10.84
CA ILE A 70 14.98 16.16 -10.89
C ILE A 70 14.51 16.76 -9.58
N THR A 71 13.77 17.83 -9.68
CA THR A 71 13.26 18.58 -8.54
C THR A 71 11.77 18.80 -8.69
N ASP A 72 11.13 19.24 -7.60
CA ASP A 72 9.72 19.65 -7.58
C ASP A 72 8.76 18.59 -8.09
N VAL A 73 9.02 17.31 -7.74
CA VAL A 73 8.15 16.22 -8.19
C VAL A 73 6.92 16.12 -7.30
N SER A 74 5.77 16.20 -7.94
CA SER A 74 4.47 16.00 -7.32
C SER A 74 3.63 14.99 -8.11
N ALA A 75 2.73 14.31 -7.42
CA ALA A 75 1.81 13.36 -8.03
C ALA A 75 0.38 13.55 -7.54
N LYS A 76 -0.57 13.29 -8.42
CA LYS A 76 -2.00 13.19 -8.14
C LYS A 76 -2.51 11.87 -8.70
N ILE A 77 -3.00 11.00 -7.83
CA ILE A 77 -3.38 9.64 -8.15
C ILE A 77 -4.79 9.39 -7.64
N ASN A 78 -5.63 8.85 -8.49
CA ASN A 78 -6.95 8.34 -8.17
C ASN A 78 -6.91 6.82 -8.30
N ALA A 79 -7.61 6.11 -7.44
CA ALA A 79 -7.74 4.66 -7.54
C ALA A 79 -9.14 4.21 -7.14
N VAL A 80 -9.68 3.26 -7.88
CA VAL A 80 -10.84 2.47 -7.50
C VAL A 80 -10.38 1.05 -7.25
N THR A 81 -10.76 0.48 -6.10
CA THR A 81 -10.45 -0.90 -5.77
C THR A 81 -11.73 -1.66 -5.50
N LEU A 82 -11.96 -2.74 -6.24
CA LEU A 82 -13.01 -3.71 -5.93
C LEU A 82 -12.41 -4.82 -5.08
N GLY A 83 -13.10 -5.19 -4.01
CA GLY A 83 -12.63 -6.19 -3.07
C GLY A 83 -13.71 -7.18 -2.69
N TYR A 84 -13.27 -8.41 -2.38
CA TYR A 84 -14.10 -9.45 -1.80
C TYR A 84 -13.37 -10.06 -0.62
N VAL A 85 -14.09 -10.27 0.48
CA VAL A 85 -13.56 -10.93 1.68
C VAL A 85 -14.52 -12.02 2.09
N ARG A 86 -14.00 -13.20 2.40
CA ARG A 86 -14.73 -14.32 3.02
C ARG A 86 -14.09 -14.69 4.34
N THR A 87 -14.94 -14.91 5.35
CA THR A 87 -14.51 -15.40 6.67
C THR A 87 -14.83 -16.88 6.81
N PHE A 88 -13.95 -17.60 7.47
CA PHE A 88 -14.09 -19.05 7.70
C PHE A 88 -13.38 -19.47 8.98
N GLY A 89 -13.62 -20.70 9.40
CA GLY A 89 -12.87 -21.32 10.49
C GLY A 89 -11.62 -22.04 9.95
N LEU A 90 -10.46 -21.79 10.55
CA LEU A 90 -9.21 -22.49 10.27
C LEU A 90 -8.62 -22.98 11.59
N PHE A 91 -8.53 -24.30 11.78
CA PHE A 91 -8.07 -24.93 13.04
C PHE A 91 -8.80 -24.40 14.29
N GLY A 92 -10.11 -24.18 14.19
CA GLY A 92 -10.93 -23.64 15.27
C GLY A 92 -10.77 -22.14 15.55
N ARG A 93 -10.03 -21.40 14.70
CA ARG A 93 -9.78 -19.98 14.79
C ARG A 93 -10.49 -19.19 13.69
N SER A 94 -10.85 -17.96 13.96
CA SER A 94 -11.37 -17.03 12.95
C SER A 94 -10.29 -16.73 11.92
N ALA A 95 -10.61 -16.93 10.66
CA ALA A 95 -9.74 -16.62 9.52
C ALA A 95 -10.53 -15.91 8.43
N SER A 96 -9.82 -15.21 7.56
CA SER A 96 -10.40 -14.57 6.39
C SER A 96 -9.45 -14.60 5.20
N ALA A 97 -10.01 -14.76 4.01
CA ALA A 97 -9.32 -14.57 2.74
C ALA A 97 -9.94 -13.38 2.01
N ALA A 98 -9.10 -12.56 1.42
CA ALA A 98 -9.51 -11.40 0.65
C ALA A 98 -8.81 -11.36 -0.70
N LEU A 99 -9.51 -10.78 -1.69
CA LEU A 99 -9.01 -10.44 -3.01
C LEU A 99 -9.31 -8.96 -3.27
N ALA A 100 -8.35 -8.22 -3.82
CA ALA A 100 -8.52 -6.83 -4.21
C ALA A 100 -7.97 -6.60 -5.62
N VAL A 101 -8.76 -5.92 -6.45
CA VAL A 101 -8.46 -5.57 -7.84
C VAL A 101 -8.46 -4.06 -7.96
N PRO A 102 -7.29 -3.40 -7.98
CA PRO A 102 -7.19 -1.96 -8.10
C PRO A 102 -7.09 -1.51 -9.57
N TYR A 103 -7.78 -0.43 -9.90
CA TYR A 103 -7.60 0.35 -11.12
C TYR A 103 -7.23 1.77 -10.74
N ALA A 104 -6.18 2.33 -11.35
CA ALA A 104 -5.70 3.64 -10.99
C ALA A 104 -5.49 4.52 -12.22
N TRP A 105 -5.59 5.83 -12.01
CA TRP A 105 -5.23 6.85 -12.98
C TRP A 105 -4.65 8.07 -12.28
N GLY A 106 -3.71 8.73 -12.92
CA GLY A 106 -3.07 9.88 -12.32
C GLY A 106 -2.04 10.56 -13.18
N SER A 107 -1.47 11.62 -12.63
CA SER A 107 -0.39 12.38 -13.25
C SER A 107 0.75 12.59 -12.27
N VAL A 108 1.94 12.60 -12.82
CA VAL A 108 3.17 12.97 -12.14
C VAL A 108 3.79 14.14 -12.90
N GLU A 109 4.15 15.18 -12.17
CA GLU A 109 4.80 16.37 -12.68
C GLU A 109 6.13 16.56 -11.96
N GLY A 110 7.15 17.08 -12.66
CA GLY A 110 8.46 17.37 -12.10
C GLY A 110 9.33 18.14 -13.08
N ARG A 111 10.46 18.67 -12.60
CA ARG A 111 11.46 19.37 -13.42
C ARG A 111 12.63 18.45 -13.70
N VAL A 112 12.95 18.26 -14.97
CA VAL A 112 14.14 17.53 -15.45
C VAL A 112 15.03 18.53 -16.18
N GLN A 113 16.22 18.81 -15.66
CA GLN A 113 17.13 19.82 -16.24
C GLN A 113 16.42 21.16 -16.52
N GLU A 114 15.65 21.65 -15.51
CA GLU A 114 14.86 22.89 -15.57
C GLU A 114 13.60 22.85 -16.47
N GLU A 115 13.41 21.82 -17.29
CA GLU A 115 12.19 21.65 -18.06
C GLU A 115 11.09 20.96 -17.25
N GLN A 116 9.90 21.55 -17.23
CA GLN A 116 8.74 20.92 -16.62
C GLN A 116 8.24 19.76 -17.48
N ARG A 117 8.10 18.59 -16.89
CA ARG A 117 7.60 17.37 -17.54
C ARG A 117 6.38 16.85 -16.79
N ARG A 118 5.41 16.36 -17.53
CA ARG A 118 4.21 15.71 -17.01
C ARG A 118 3.98 14.37 -17.68
N ILE A 119 3.68 13.37 -16.89
CA ILE A 119 3.35 12.01 -17.32
C ILE A 119 2.00 11.63 -16.75
N THR A 120 1.15 11.02 -17.56
CA THR A 120 -0.14 10.45 -17.14
C THR A 120 -0.13 8.94 -17.33
N ARG A 121 -0.82 8.21 -16.43
CA ARG A 121 -1.02 6.77 -16.50
C ARG A 121 -2.43 6.43 -16.07
N SER A 122 -3.01 5.39 -16.69
CA SER A 122 -4.28 4.79 -16.25
C SER A 122 -4.28 3.31 -16.60
N GLY A 123 -4.82 2.46 -15.74
CA GLY A 123 -4.93 1.03 -15.97
C GLY A 123 -5.07 0.23 -14.68
N PHE A 124 -5.03 -1.09 -14.81
CA PHE A 124 -5.03 -1.99 -13.65
C PHE A 124 -3.66 -1.97 -12.95
N ALA A 125 -3.69 -1.88 -11.62
CA ALA A 125 -2.52 -2.12 -10.80
C ALA A 125 -2.45 -3.61 -10.38
N ASP A 126 -1.42 -3.97 -9.65
CA ASP A 126 -1.18 -5.37 -9.24
C ASP A 126 -2.31 -5.88 -8.34
N LEU A 127 -2.79 -7.08 -8.67
CA LEU A 127 -3.79 -7.80 -7.88
C LEU A 127 -3.22 -8.19 -6.52
N GLN A 128 -4.06 -8.09 -5.48
CA GLN A 128 -3.66 -8.42 -4.12
C GLN A 128 -4.56 -9.48 -3.51
N THR A 129 -3.94 -10.43 -2.82
CA THR A 129 -4.64 -11.36 -1.95
C THR A 129 -4.18 -11.18 -0.51
N ARG A 130 -5.06 -11.47 0.45
CA ARG A 130 -4.75 -11.43 1.87
C ARG A 130 -5.34 -12.67 2.53
N LEU A 131 -4.55 -13.33 3.37
CA LEU A 131 -4.98 -14.38 4.28
C LEU A 131 -4.67 -13.91 5.71
N THR A 132 -5.69 -13.82 6.56
CA THR A 132 -5.55 -13.45 7.97
C THR A 132 -6.08 -14.59 8.83
N VAL A 133 -5.38 -14.92 9.92
CA VAL A 133 -5.80 -15.92 10.91
C VAL A 133 -5.50 -15.41 12.32
N ASN A 134 -6.43 -15.58 13.24
CA ASN A 134 -6.19 -15.34 14.66
C ASN A 134 -5.46 -16.53 15.26
N LEU A 135 -4.25 -16.32 15.79
CA LEU A 135 -3.43 -17.34 16.44
C LEU A 135 -3.83 -17.55 17.90
N LEU A 136 -4.12 -16.46 18.61
CA LEU A 136 -4.57 -16.43 19.99
C LEU A 136 -5.83 -15.56 20.08
N GLY A 137 -6.81 -15.97 20.90
CA GLY A 137 -8.12 -15.32 20.92
C GLY A 137 -8.85 -15.51 19.58
N GLY A 138 -10.03 -14.90 19.42
CA GLY A 138 -10.80 -14.93 18.20
C GLY A 138 -11.11 -16.34 17.68
N PRO A 139 -11.82 -17.18 18.44
CA PRO A 139 -12.27 -18.49 17.98
C PRO A 139 -13.16 -18.36 16.73
N ALA A 140 -13.27 -19.42 15.96
CA ALA A 140 -14.24 -19.53 14.89
C ALA A 140 -15.65 -19.57 15.50
N MET A 141 -16.47 -18.58 15.19
CA MET A 141 -17.81 -18.42 15.80
C MET A 141 -18.88 -18.37 14.72
N THR A 142 -20.02 -18.99 14.96
CA THR A 142 -21.24 -18.74 14.21
C THR A 142 -21.72 -17.29 14.41
N PRO A 143 -22.61 -16.76 13.57
CA PRO A 143 -23.17 -15.42 13.78
C PRO A 143 -23.85 -15.24 15.15
N GLY A 144 -24.50 -16.29 15.69
CA GLY A 144 -25.14 -16.26 17.02
C GLY A 144 -24.11 -16.15 18.16
N GLU A 145 -23.09 -17.00 18.16
CA GLU A 145 -22.00 -16.98 19.14
C GLU A 145 -21.23 -15.65 19.07
N PHE A 146 -20.98 -15.16 17.85
CA PHE A 146 -20.32 -13.86 17.66
C PHE A 146 -21.12 -12.70 18.27
N ALA A 147 -22.45 -12.71 18.15
CA ALA A 147 -23.31 -11.67 18.72
C ALA A 147 -23.30 -11.68 20.26
N ALA A 148 -23.12 -12.84 20.87
CA ALA A 148 -23.10 -13.04 22.34
C ALA A 148 -21.69 -12.92 22.95
N ARG A 149 -20.62 -12.80 22.12
CA ARG A 149 -19.23 -12.83 22.60
C ARG A 149 -18.86 -11.62 23.44
N THR A 150 -17.98 -11.82 24.39
CA THR A 150 -17.21 -10.74 25.02
C THR A 150 -15.93 -10.51 24.20
N PRO A 151 -15.58 -9.26 23.87
CA PRO A 151 -14.30 -8.97 23.22
C PRO A 151 -13.12 -9.43 24.08
N GLU A 152 -12.16 -10.11 23.46
CA GLU A 152 -10.96 -10.64 24.11
C GLU A 152 -9.69 -10.21 23.36
N THR A 153 -8.56 -10.33 24.03
CA THR A 153 -7.24 -10.10 23.42
C THR A 153 -7.04 -11.05 22.24
N THR A 154 -6.55 -10.54 21.13
CA THR A 154 -6.23 -11.34 19.96
C THR A 154 -4.78 -11.13 19.53
N LEU A 155 -4.14 -12.21 19.11
CA LEU A 155 -2.90 -12.19 18.32
C LEU A 155 -3.23 -12.83 16.97
N GLY A 156 -2.91 -12.16 15.89
CA GLY A 156 -3.17 -12.68 14.56
C GLY A 156 -1.97 -12.57 13.65
N PHE A 157 -2.03 -13.37 12.59
CA PHE A 157 -1.05 -13.39 11.51
C PHE A 157 -1.75 -13.05 10.21
N THR A 158 -1.09 -12.26 9.38
CA THR A 158 -1.54 -11.94 8.01
C THR A 158 -0.43 -12.20 7.01
N LEU A 159 -0.79 -12.84 5.90
CA LEU A 159 0.00 -12.91 4.69
C LEU A 159 -0.72 -12.11 3.59
N VAL A 160 -0.05 -11.11 3.02
CA VAL A 160 -0.50 -10.43 1.79
C VAL A 160 0.41 -10.85 0.65
N THR A 161 -0.19 -11.15 -0.50
CA THR A 161 0.55 -11.43 -1.74
C THR A 161 0.10 -10.43 -2.79
N VAL A 162 1.06 -9.79 -3.44
CA VAL A 162 0.85 -8.88 -4.57
C VAL A 162 1.41 -9.56 -5.82
N ALA A 163 0.54 -9.86 -6.79
CA ALA A 163 0.92 -10.54 -8.02
C ALA A 163 1.23 -9.52 -9.13
N PRO A 164 2.24 -9.74 -9.98
CA PRO A 164 2.64 -8.84 -11.05
C PRO A 164 1.66 -8.88 -12.23
N THR A 165 0.43 -8.45 -12.02
CA THR A 165 -0.68 -8.48 -12.99
C THR A 165 -1.07 -7.10 -13.50
N GLY A 166 -0.52 -6.04 -12.93
CA GLY A 166 -0.79 -4.67 -13.30
C GLY A 166 -0.12 -4.28 -14.63
N GLU A 167 -0.57 -3.17 -15.19
CA GLU A 167 0.01 -2.65 -16.42
C GLU A 167 1.46 -2.23 -16.21
N TYR A 168 2.34 -2.84 -16.98
CA TYR A 168 3.77 -2.62 -16.92
C TYR A 168 4.38 -2.43 -18.31
N PHE A 169 5.19 -1.41 -18.45
CA PHE A 169 5.91 -1.06 -19.68
C PHE A 169 7.41 -0.94 -19.36
N PRO A 170 8.26 -1.88 -19.83
CA PRO A 170 9.68 -1.91 -19.47
C PRO A 170 10.48 -0.69 -19.95
N ASP A 171 9.98 0.00 -20.97
CA ASP A 171 10.56 1.25 -21.50
C ASP A 171 10.10 2.51 -20.73
N LYS A 172 9.22 2.35 -19.73
CA LYS A 172 8.67 3.45 -18.92
C LYS A 172 9.14 3.35 -17.47
N LEU A 173 9.45 4.51 -16.89
CA LEU A 173 9.87 4.61 -15.48
C LEU A 173 8.69 4.55 -14.51
N ILE A 174 7.52 5.05 -14.92
CA ILE A 174 6.32 5.08 -14.09
C ILE A 174 5.32 4.07 -14.62
N ASN A 175 5.06 3.06 -13.81
CA ASN A 175 4.15 1.96 -14.09
C ASN A 175 3.12 1.81 -12.98
N LEU A 176 2.00 1.18 -13.29
CA LEU A 176 0.94 0.83 -12.33
C LEU A 176 1.20 -0.55 -11.71
N GLY A 177 1.77 -1.48 -12.47
CA GLY A 177 2.29 -2.75 -12.00
C GLY A 177 3.77 -2.66 -11.62
N ALA A 178 4.23 -3.52 -10.72
CA ALA A 178 5.62 -3.57 -10.26
C ALA A 178 6.48 -4.58 -11.03
N ASN A 179 5.88 -5.43 -11.88
CA ASN A 179 6.52 -6.53 -12.63
C ASN A 179 7.34 -7.47 -11.72
N ARG A 180 6.88 -7.67 -10.50
CA ARG A 180 7.48 -8.58 -9.52
C ARG A 180 6.48 -8.97 -8.46
N TRP A 181 6.69 -10.11 -7.82
CA TRP A 181 5.93 -10.50 -6.65
C TRP A 181 6.36 -9.69 -5.42
N ALA A 182 5.39 -9.39 -4.55
CA ALA A 182 5.66 -8.87 -3.22
C ALA A 182 4.83 -9.64 -2.20
N PHE A 183 5.45 -9.89 -1.04
CA PHE A 183 4.85 -10.63 0.07
C PHE A 183 4.98 -9.80 1.34
N LYS A 184 3.88 -9.63 2.07
CA LYS A 184 3.91 -9.04 3.41
C LYS A 184 3.53 -10.09 4.43
N THR A 185 4.38 -10.30 5.41
CA THR A 185 4.02 -11.02 6.63
C THR A 185 3.79 -10.02 7.75
N GLU A 186 2.73 -10.20 8.55
CA GLU A 186 2.41 -9.29 9.65
C GLU A 186 1.92 -10.07 10.86
N LEU A 187 2.42 -9.72 12.03
CA LEU A 187 1.89 -10.10 13.33
C LEU A 187 1.17 -8.91 13.94
N GLY A 188 -0.04 -9.11 14.44
CA GLY A 188 -0.84 -8.07 15.04
C GLY A 188 -1.44 -8.49 16.37
N PHE A 189 -1.22 -7.65 17.36
CA PHE A 189 -1.80 -7.75 18.70
C PHE A 189 -2.93 -6.73 18.84
N SER A 190 -4.07 -7.14 19.41
CA SER A 190 -5.22 -6.27 19.68
C SER A 190 -5.76 -6.53 21.08
N GLN A 191 -5.83 -5.47 21.89
CA GLN A 191 -6.33 -5.46 23.27
C GLN A 191 -7.58 -4.59 23.37
N PRO A 192 -8.78 -5.19 23.51
CA PRO A 192 -10.00 -4.45 23.82
C PRO A 192 -10.01 -4.00 25.29
N ALA A 193 -10.51 -2.79 25.53
CA ALA A 193 -10.69 -2.20 26.84
C ALA A 193 -12.02 -1.41 26.88
N GLY A 194 -13.13 -2.07 27.16
CA GLY A 194 -14.46 -1.50 27.07
C GLY A 194 -14.83 -1.06 25.67
N ARG A 195 -15.00 0.26 25.47
CA ARG A 195 -15.26 0.85 24.14
C ARG A 195 -14.00 1.15 23.33
N TRP A 196 -12.84 1.05 23.96
CA TRP A 196 -11.53 1.25 23.32
C TRP A 196 -10.96 -0.06 22.81
N ALA A 197 -10.11 0.02 21.81
CA ALA A 197 -9.18 -1.04 21.45
C ALA A 197 -7.82 -0.43 21.11
N PHE A 198 -6.77 -1.07 21.63
CA PHE A 198 -5.37 -0.72 21.42
C PHE A 198 -4.72 -1.82 20.61
N GLU A 199 -4.02 -1.47 19.54
CA GLU A 199 -3.47 -2.45 18.62
C GLU A 199 -2.04 -2.08 18.26
N ALA A 200 -1.20 -3.10 18.11
CA ALA A 200 0.19 -2.97 17.68
C ALA A 200 0.51 -4.05 16.64
N TYR A 201 1.06 -3.65 15.49
CA TYR A 201 1.39 -4.57 14.40
C TYR A 201 2.85 -4.42 13.99
N ALA A 202 3.48 -5.54 13.64
CA ALA A 202 4.82 -5.59 13.09
C ALA A 202 4.80 -6.38 11.79
N ALA A 203 5.37 -5.85 10.73
CA ALA A 203 5.33 -6.44 9.40
C ALA A 203 6.68 -6.36 8.68
N GLY A 204 6.93 -7.34 7.81
CA GLY A 204 8.01 -7.36 6.85
C GLY A 204 7.46 -7.53 5.43
N TRP A 205 7.92 -6.69 4.51
CA TRP A 205 7.70 -6.83 3.08
C TRP A 205 8.93 -7.42 2.41
N PHE A 206 8.71 -8.38 1.54
CA PHE A 206 9.72 -9.11 0.78
C PHE A 206 9.37 -9.04 -0.70
N PHE A 207 10.37 -8.94 -1.56
CA PHE A 207 10.18 -8.71 -2.98
C PHE A 207 11.01 -9.68 -3.80
N THR A 208 10.45 -10.19 -4.92
CA THR A 208 11.27 -10.83 -5.95
C THR A 208 11.97 -9.76 -6.81
N PRO A 209 13.02 -10.11 -7.55
CA PRO A 209 13.59 -9.21 -8.55
C PRO A 209 12.54 -8.79 -9.60
N ASN A 210 12.75 -7.63 -10.21
CA ASN A 210 12.15 -7.26 -11.48
C ASN A 210 13.26 -7.34 -12.53
N ASP A 211 13.21 -8.37 -13.38
CA ASP A 211 14.28 -8.71 -14.32
C ASP A 211 14.19 -7.94 -15.64
N ASP A 212 13.15 -7.14 -15.83
CA ASP A 212 12.94 -6.33 -17.03
C ASP A 212 12.58 -4.89 -16.63
N PHE A 213 13.43 -4.31 -15.78
CA PHE A 213 13.26 -2.95 -15.34
C PHE A 213 13.89 -1.98 -16.32
N PHE A 214 13.23 -0.88 -16.60
CA PHE A 214 13.59 0.26 -17.44
C PHE A 214 14.90 0.09 -18.26
N GLY A 215 14.76 -0.35 -19.50
CA GLY A 215 15.90 -0.60 -20.40
C GLY A 215 16.57 -1.97 -20.17
N GLY A 216 15.86 -2.95 -19.61
CA GLY A 216 16.32 -4.33 -19.44
C GLY A 216 17.23 -4.54 -18.22
N GLN A 217 17.22 -3.63 -17.26
CA GLN A 217 17.98 -3.77 -16.01
C GLN A 217 17.29 -4.73 -15.04
N VAL A 218 18.07 -5.40 -14.21
CA VAL A 218 17.57 -6.19 -13.09
C VAL A 218 17.51 -5.32 -11.85
N ARG A 219 16.32 -5.27 -11.24
CA ARG A 219 16.16 -4.57 -9.97
C ARG A 219 15.81 -5.49 -8.83
N THR A 220 16.53 -5.33 -7.75
CA THR A 220 16.23 -5.96 -6.47
C THR A 220 15.85 -4.90 -5.41
N GLN A 221 15.22 -5.34 -4.33
CA GLN A 221 14.89 -4.49 -3.19
C GLN A 221 15.01 -5.28 -1.90
N GLU A 222 15.69 -4.70 -0.93
CA GLU A 222 15.79 -5.21 0.43
C GLU A 222 14.42 -5.15 1.15
N PRO A 223 14.22 -5.96 2.19
CA PRO A 223 12.97 -5.95 2.94
C PRO A 223 12.63 -4.57 3.54
N ILE A 224 11.31 -4.26 3.58
CA ILE A 224 10.80 -3.09 4.31
C ILE A 224 10.16 -3.59 5.59
N TRP A 225 10.59 -3.07 6.72
CA TRP A 225 10.00 -3.32 8.03
C TRP A 225 9.02 -2.21 8.38
N ALA A 226 7.86 -2.57 8.89
CA ALA A 226 6.80 -1.64 9.28
C ALA A 226 6.28 -1.96 10.67
N PHE A 227 6.12 -0.90 11.49
CA PHE A 227 5.57 -0.98 12.84
C PHE A 227 4.38 -0.04 12.92
N GLN A 228 3.23 -0.54 13.39
CA GLN A 228 1.99 0.22 13.42
C GLN A 228 1.39 0.20 14.81
N GLY A 229 0.80 1.32 15.21
CA GLY A 229 0.00 1.45 16.41
C GLY A 229 -1.37 2.04 16.07
N HIS A 230 -2.43 1.49 16.67
CA HIS A 230 -3.79 1.97 16.46
C HIS A 230 -4.51 2.10 17.80
N VAL A 231 -5.30 3.16 17.92
CA VAL A 231 -6.24 3.35 19.00
C VAL A 231 -7.61 3.61 18.41
N SER A 232 -8.59 2.79 18.76
CA SER A 232 -9.95 2.95 18.25
C SER A 232 -10.98 3.06 19.36
N TYR A 233 -12.04 3.85 19.13
CA TYR A 233 -13.18 4.01 20.02
C TYR A 233 -14.47 3.60 19.32
N THR A 234 -15.28 2.76 19.97
CA THR A 234 -16.57 2.28 19.48
C THR A 234 -17.69 3.05 20.16
N PHE A 235 -18.41 3.88 19.41
CA PHE A 235 -19.59 4.62 19.91
C PHE A 235 -20.79 3.68 20.10
N ARG A 236 -21.00 2.81 19.10
CA ARG A 236 -22.00 1.74 19.06
C ARG A 236 -21.55 0.67 18.05
N PRO A 237 -22.15 -0.52 18.01
CA PRO A 237 -21.78 -1.55 17.03
C PRO A 237 -21.66 -1.01 15.61
N ARG A 238 -20.50 -1.27 14.97
CA ARG A 238 -20.12 -0.83 13.61
C ARG A 238 -19.91 0.69 13.42
N LEU A 239 -20.18 1.52 14.43
CA LEU A 239 -19.83 2.94 14.44
C LEU A 239 -18.61 3.16 15.33
N TRP A 240 -17.47 3.42 14.71
CA TRP A 240 -16.21 3.62 15.41
C TRP A 240 -15.29 4.60 14.69
N LEU A 241 -14.33 5.15 15.42
CA LEU A 241 -13.25 6.01 14.94
C LEU A 241 -11.93 5.44 15.44
N ALA A 242 -10.89 5.51 14.61
CA ALA A 242 -9.53 5.12 14.97
C ALA A 242 -8.52 6.17 14.54
N ALA A 243 -7.51 6.38 15.39
CA ALA A 243 -6.27 7.07 15.06
C ALA A 243 -5.15 6.04 14.96
N SER A 244 -4.26 6.21 13.98
CA SER A 244 -3.18 5.28 13.73
C SER A 244 -1.89 6.00 13.39
N ALA A 245 -0.77 5.36 13.73
CA ALA A 245 0.56 5.78 13.31
C ALA A 245 1.33 4.56 12.79
N THR A 246 2.19 4.77 11.80
CA THR A 246 3.15 3.76 11.33
C THR A 246 4.52 4.38 11.14
N TYR A 247 5.53 3.58 11.40
CA TYR A 247 6.91 3.83 11.02
C TYR A 247 7.39 2.67 10.15
N TYR A 248 8.06 2.97 9.05
CA TYR A 248 8.63 1.96 8.17
C TYR A 248 10.04 2.34 7.73
N THR A 249 10.90 1.32 7.63
CA THR A 249 12.32 1.47 7.30
C THR A 249 12.81 0.28 6.48
N GLY A 250 13.88 0.48 5.71
CA GLY A 250 14.46 -0.52 4.82
C GLY A 250 14.16 -0.23 3.36
N GLY A 251 14.14 -1.26 2.53
CA GLY A 251 13.73 -1.18 1.14
C GLY A 251 14.76 -0.54 0.22
N GLU A 252 16.02 -0.53 0.61
CA GLU A 252 17.12 -0.12 -0.29
C GLU A 252 17.10 -0.97 -1.54
N THR A 253 17.35 -0.34 -2.69
CA THR A 253 17.29 -1.02 -3.98
C THR A 253 18.67 -1.16 -4.61
N SER A 254 18.80 -2.12 -5.53
CA SER A 254 19.93 -2.17 -6.43
C SER A 254 19.47 -2.31 -7.88
N LEU A 255 20.28 -1.81 -8.81
CA LEU A 255 20.13 -1.97 -10.25
C LEU A 255 21.36 -2.64 -10.80
N ASP A 256 21.19 -3.80 -11.45
CA ASP A 256 22.29 -4.63 -11.96
C ASP A 256 23.37 -4.90 -10.88
N GLY A 257 22.92 -5.12 -9.63
CA GLY A 257 23.80 -5.33 -8.47
C GLY A 257 24.44 -4.06 -7.90
N ILE A 258 24.18 -2.88 -8.45
CA ILE A 258 24.74 -1.61 -7.93
C ILE A 258 23.75 -1.03 -6.92
N PRO A 259 24.13 -0.97 -5.61
CA PRO A 259 23.27 -0.42 -4.56
C PRO A 259 22.89 1.05 -4.80
N ARG A 260 21.69 1.44 -4.37
CA ARG A 260 21.18 2.81 -4.37
C ARG A 260 21.11 3.34 -2.95
N LEU A 261 21.24 4.67 -2.79
CA LEU A 261 21.11 5.33 -1.50
C LEU A 261 19.67 5.76 -1.25
N ASP A 262 18.75 4.79 -1.30
CA ASP A 262 17.29 5.03 -1.24
C ASP A 262 16.62 4.37 -0.02
N LEU A 263 17.36 4.23 1.09
CA LEU A 263 16.85 3.73 2.36
C LEU A 263 15.65 4.56 2.85
N LEU A 264 14.52 3.88 3.04
CA LEU A 264 13.32 4.48 3.61
C LEU A 264 13.42 4.59 5.13
N LYS A 265 13.05 5.75 5.68
CA LYS A 265 12.87 6.03 7.12
C LYS A 265 11.71 7.00 7.25
N ASN A 266 10.50 6.50 7.14
CA ASN A 266 9.30 7.33 7.01
C ASN A 266 8.26 6.96 8.06
N SER A 267 7.46 7.94 8.45
CA SER A 267 6.29 7.72 9.30
C SER A 267 5.04 8.35 8.70
N ARG A 268 3.89 7.79 9.06
CA ARG A 268 2.57 8.30 8.65
C ARG A 268 1.62 8.26 9.82
N VAL A 269 0.63 9.15 9.77
CA VAL A 269 -0.52 9.15 10.67
C VAL A 269 -1.81 9.03 9.88
N SER A 270 -2.85 8.47 10.48
CA SER A 270 -4.16 8.36 9.84
C SER A 270 -5.31 8.47 10.82
N LEU A 271 -6.48 8.83 10.26
CA LEU A 271 -7.78 8.72 10.89
C LEU A 271 -8.66 7.82 10.03
N THR A 272 -9.34 6.88 10.67
CA THR A 272 -10.27 5.96 10.01
C THR A 272 -11.60 5.96 10.77
N GLY A 273 -12.69 6.22 10.07
CA GLY A 273 -14.04 6.15 10.62
C GLY A 273 -14.89 5.12 9.90
N SER A 274 -15.75 4.39 10.62
CA SER A 274 -16.75 3.49 10.04
C SER A 274 -18.14 3.89 10.49
N VAL A 275 -19.05 4.01 9.51
CA VAL A 275 -20.45 4.41 9.72
C VAL A 275 -21.37 3.34 9.12
N PRO A 276 -22.23 2.69 9.93
CA PRO A 276 -23.23 1.76 9.41
C PRO A 276 -24.36 2.52 8.70
N LEU A 277 -24.70 2.11 7.46
CA LEU A 277 -25.85 2.60 6.71
C LEU A 277 -27.11 1.74 6.90
N GLY A 278 -26.98 0.63 7.62
CA GLY A 278 -28.04 -0.32 7.86
C GLY A 278 -27.49 -1.60 8.48
N ARG A 279 -28.27 -2.69 8.43
CA ARG A 279 -27.86 -3.97 9.03
C ARG A 279 -26.69 -4.64 8.30
N ARG A 280 -26.57 -4.44 6.99
CA ARG A 280 -25.60 -5.15 6.12
C ARG A 280 -24.64 -4.23 5.37
N GLN A 281 -24.78 -2.91 5.51
CA GLN A 281 -24.00 -1.94 4.74
C GLN A 281 -23.26 -0.99 5.67
N SER A 282 -22.09 -0.53 5.23
CA SER A 282 -21.31 0.51 5.93
C SER A 282 -20.47 1.32 4.95
N ILE A 283 -20.17 2.54 5.37
CA ILE A 283 -19.13 3.37 4.75
C ILE A 283 -17.95 3.45 5.70
N LYS A 284 -16.73 3.31 5.15
CA LYS A 284 -15.49 3.61 5.86
C LYS A 284 -14.85 4.84 5.21
N LEU A 285 -14.52 5.83 6.01
CA LEU A 285 -13.79 7.02 5.64
C LEU A 285 -12.36 6.91 6.15
N PHE A 286 -11.40 7.29 5.33
CA PHE A 286 -9.99 7.24 5.68
C PHE A 286 -9.27 8.51 5.23
N TRP A 287 -8.42 9.02 6.11
CA TRP A 287 -7.45 10.06 5.82
C TRP A 287 -6.09 9.66 6.36
N SER A 288 -5.03 9.93 5.60
CA SER A 288 -3.67 9.78 6.09
C SER A 288 -2.72 10.82 5.49
N LYS A 289 -1.63 11.09 6.23
CA LYS A 289 -0.56 11.99 5.79
C LYS A 289 0.79 11.47 6.31
N GLY A 290 1.85 11.68 5.53
CA GLY A 290 3.21 11.47 6.00
C GLY A 290 3.54 12.45 7.12
N ALA A 291 4.16 11.97 8.20
CA ALA A 291 4.58 12.78 9.34
C ALA A 291 6.07 13.11 9.25
N THR A 292 6.91 12.11 9.00
CA THR A 292 8.34 12.29 8.74
C THR A 292 8.72 11.53 7.48
N ARG A 293 9.73 12.01 6.76
CA ARG A 293 10.26 11.33 5.58
C ARG A 293 11.77 11.58 5.45
N SER A 294 12.50 10.57 5.00
CA SER A 294 13.85 10.70 4.48
C SER A 294 13.81 10.84 2.96
N LEU A 295 13.27 9.83 2.29
CA LEU A 295 13.13 9.74 0.83
C LEU A 295 11.75 9.18 0.47
N GLY A 296 11.34 9.36 -0.79
CA GLY A 296 10.11 8.80 -1.32
C GLY A 296 8.90 9.73 -1.24
N ALA A 297 7.71 9.14 -1.38
CA ALA A 297 6.46 9.87 -1.48
C ALA A 297 5.93 10.33 -0.11
N ASN A 298 5.49 11.59 -0.06
CA ASN A 298 4.75 12.15 1.08
C ASN A 298 3.33 12.50 0.67
N PHE A 299 2.51 11.47 0.48
CA PHE A 299 1.13 11.68 0.05
C PHE A 299 0.19 11.91 1.22
N THR A 300 -0.71 12.89 1.01
CA THR A 300 -1.98 12.95 1.71
C THR A 300 -2.96 12.06 0.95
N THR A 301 -3.63 11.17 1.64
CA THR A 301 -4.60 10.22 1.07
C THR A 301 -5.96 10.46 1.69
N TYR A 302 -6.97 10.54 0.88
CA TYR A 302 -8.39 10.49 1.26
C TYR A 302 -9.00 9.27 0.61
N SER A 303 -9.77 8.47 1.34
CA SER A 303 -10.54 7.41 0.72
C SER A 303 -11.92 7.22 1.33
N VAL A 304 -12.82 6.71 0.52
CA VAL A 304 -14.15 6.28 0.91
C VAL A 304 -14.37 4.85 0.40
N SER A 305 -14.77 3.96 1.32
CA SER A 305 -15.10 2.57 0.99
C SER A 305 -16.55 2.31 1.31
N TYR A 306 -17.28 1.73 0.38
CA TYR A 306 -18.62 1.17 0.60
C TYR A 306 -18.48 -0.35 0.74
N GLN A 307 -19.18 -0.93 1.71
CA GLN A 307 -19.13 -2.34 2.03
C GLN A 307 -20.50 -2.92 2.21
N ILE A 308 -20.74 -4.10 1.62
CA ILE A 308 -21.92 -4.93 1.80
C ILE A 308 -21.51 -6.25 2.46
N LEU A 309 -22.29 -6.67 3.47
CA LEU A 309 -22.15 -7.92 4.20
C LEU A 309 -23.32 -8.85 3.92
N TRP A 310 -23.05 -10.14 3.66
CA TRP A 310 -24.04 -11.21 3.67
C TRP A 310 -23.45 -12.48 4.27
N PHE A 311 -24.28 -13.43 4.62
CA PHE A 311 -23.90 -14.75 5.10
C PHE A 311 -24.28 -15.82 4.10
N ASP A 312 -23.55 -16.92 4.09
CA ASP A 312 -23.94 -18.14 3.38
C ASP A 312 -25.34 -18.58 3.88
N ARG A 313 -26.12 -19.16 3.00
CA ARG A 313 -27.47 -19.70 3.31
C ARG A 313 -27.34 -21.05 3.99
#